data_74680d9e8d89d4bef3cf960ac0dfcd85
#
_entry.id   74680d9e8d89d4bef3cf960ac0dfcd85
#
_cell.length_a   1.000
_cell.length_b   1.000
_cell.length_c   1.000
_cell.angle_alpha   90.00
_cell.angle_beta   90.00
_cell.angle_gamma   90.00
#
_symmetry.space_group_name_H-M   'P 1'
#
loop_
_entity.id
_entity.type
_entity.pdbx_description
1 polymer ?
#
loop_
_entity_poly.entity_id
_entity_poly.type
_entity_poly.pdbx_seq_one_letter_code
_entity_poly.pdbx_strand_id
1 'polypeptide(L)'
;MLFRSLLGAKVHAVTSGTMTLKDAVNETMREWSKRMDDTLYVLGSVMGPHPFPTIVRDFQKIIGEEIKEQLIEKEGRLPDAVIACVGGGSNAIGTFYEFIPDKKVALIGCEAAGLGIDTPKHAATIAKGSTGIFHGMKSLFCQDEYGQITPVYSISAGLDYPGIGPEHAMLAKEGRAQYVSITDEEAVNAFEYLSRTEGIIPAIESSHAVAYAMKLAPTMDKDKIIVITISGRGDKDVAAIARYRGVDIYE
;
A
#
# COMPACT_ATOMS: atom_id res chain seq x y z
N MET A 1 -13.04 -22.87 2.98
CA MET A 1 -12.96 -22.22 4.30
C MET A 1 -11.81 -21.23 4.29
N LEU A 2 -12.04 -19.97 4.69
CA LEU A 2 -10.97 -18.99 4.76
C LEU A 2 -10.07 -19.27 5.96
N PHE A 3 -8.76 -19.04 5.86
CA PHE A 3 -7.81 -19.33 6.96
C PHE A 3 -8.19 -18.60 8.27
N ARG A 4 -8.80 -17.42 8.19
CA ARG A 4 -9.28 -16.66 9.35
C ARG A 4 -10.36 -17.42 10.14
N SER A 5 -11.26 -18.12 9.45
CA SER A 5 -12.27 -18.97 10.08
C SER A 5 -11.64 -20.17 10.80
N LEU A 6 -10.51 -20.69 10.30
CA LEU A 6 -9.76 -21.75 10.99
C LEU A 6 -9.15 -21.26 12.31
N LEU A 7 -8.84 -19.97 12.41
CA LEU A 7 -8.34 -19.32 13.62
C LEU A 7 -9.47 -18.88 14.57
N GLY A 8 -10.72 -19.26 14.30
CA GLY A 8 -11.88 -18.95 15.13
C GLY A 8 -12.54 -17.60 14.84
N ALA A 9 -12.06 -16.83 13.87
CA ALA A 9 -12.69 -15.57 13.50
C ALA A 9 -14.01 -15.79 12.77
N LYS A 10 -15.04 -15.01 13.10
CA LYS A 10 -16.28 -14.94 12.33
C LYS A 10 -16.07 -14.02 11.14
N VAL A 11 -16.06 -14.60 9.95
CA VAL A 11 -15.88 -13.83 8.70
C VAL A 11 -17.25 -13.45 8.14
N HIS A 12 -17.46 -12.16 7.91
CA HIS A 12 -18.63 -11.63 7.22
C HIS A 12 -18.22 -11.19 5.80
N ALA A 13 -18.71 -11.91 4.79
CA ALA A 13 -18.43 -11.58 3.40
C ALA A 13 -19.39 -10.47 2.92
N VAL A 14 -18.86 -9.35 2.46
CA VAL A 14 -19.62 -8.25 1.89
C VAL A 14 -19.78 -8.50 0.39
N THR A 15 -21.02 -8.74 -0.03
CA THR A 15 -21.40 -9.08 -1.41
C THR A 15 -22.19 -7.95 -2.11
N SER A 16 -22.36 -6.80 -1.43
CA SER A 16 -23.01 -5.61 -1.97
C SER A 16 -22.02 -4.72 -2.72
N GLY A 17 -22.53 -3.79 -3.52
CA GLY A 17 -21.73 -2.85 -4.28
C GLY A 17 -20.90 -3.54 -5.37
N THR A 18 -19.64 -3.17 -5.49
CA THR A 18 -18.66 -3.75 -6.43
C THR A 18 -17.86 -4.91 -5.84
N MET A 19 -18.16 -5.31 -4.60
CA MET A 19 -17.43 -6.35 -3.84
C MET A 19 -15.93 -6.07 -3.69
N THR A 20 -15.55 -4.80 -3.66
CA THR A 20 -14.16 -4.35 -3.48
C THR A 20 -13.85 -4.04 -2.01
N LEU A 21 -12.59 -3.74 -1.71
CA LEU A 21 -12.12 -3.33 -0.39
C LEU A 21 -12.92 -2.12 0.15
N LYS A 22 -13.25 -1.16 -0.71
CA LYS A 22 -14.08 0.01 -0.36
C LYS A 22 -15.43 -0.40 0.25
N ASP A 23 -16.10 -1.37 -0.36
CA ASP A 23 -17.42 -1.81 0.12
C ASP A 23 -17.33 -2.57 1.45
N ALA A 24 -16.26 -3.34 1.65
CA ALA A 24 -15.97 -3.99 2.92
C ALA A 24 -15.72 -2.97 4.04
N VAL A 25 -14.96 -1.90 3.76
CA VAL A 25 -14.74 -0.80 4.72
C VAL A 25 -16.05 -0.05 5.00
N ASN A 26 -16.84 0.27 3.98
CA ASN A 26 -18.16 0.89 4.15
C ASN A 26 -19.05 0.09 5.13
N GLU A 27 -19.14 -1.23 4.94
CA GLU A 27 -19.98 -2.08 5.79
C GLU A 27 -19.43 -2.18 7.21
N THR A 28 -18.12 -2.30 7.35
CA THR A 28 -17.47 -2.32 8.66
C THR A 28 -17.74 -1.04 9.45
N MET A 29 -17.64 0.12 8.82
CA MET A 29 -17.90 1.41 9.46
C MET A 29 -19.39 1.56 9.84
N ARG A 30 -20.31 1.09 8.99
CA ARG A 30 -21.73 1.06 9.32
C ARG A 30 -22.03 0.15 10.53
N GLU A 31 -21.45 -1.03 10.55
CA GLU A 31 -21.64 -1.98 11.66
C GLU A 31 -21.05 -1.42 12.95
N TRP A 32 -19.84 -0.85 12.90
CA TRP A 32 -19.24 -0.19 14.05
C TRP A 32 -20.09 0.95 14.58
N SER A 33 -20.62 1.83 13.69
CA SER A 33 -21.47 2.95 14.08
C SER A 33 -22.77 2.51 14.81
N LYS A 34 -23.28 1.32 14.50
CA LYS A 34 -24.44 0.72 15.20
C LYS A 34 -24.08 0.16 16.57
N ARG A 35 -22.81 -0.19 16.79
CA ARG A 35 -22.36 -0.97 17.92
C ARG A 35 -21.22 -0.33 18.69
N MET A 36 -21.16 0.99 18.73
CA MET A 36 -20.06 1.72 19.40
C MET A 36 -19.96 1.41 20.91
N ASP A 37 -21.06 1.03 21.55
CA ASP A 37 -21.07 0.76 22.99
C ASP A 37 -20.46 -0.61 23.37
N ASP A 38 -20.42 -1.56 22.44
CA ASP A 38 -19.96 -2.93 22.71
C ASP A 38 -18.86 -3.43 21.75
N THR A 39 -18.42 -2.60 20.83
CA THR A 39 -17.53 -3.02 19.75
C THR A 39 -16.36 -2.06 19.57
N LEU A 40 -15.14 -2.59 19.67
CA LEU A 40 -13.92 -1.89 19.31
C LEU A 40 -13.63 -2.09 17.82
N TYR A 41 -13.50 -1.00 17.09
CA TYR A 41 -13.04 -1.05 15.69
C TYR A 41 -11.52 -1.10 15.62
N VAL A 42 -10.95 -2.18 15.09
CA VAL A 42 -9.53 -2.31 14.82
C VAL A 42 -9.31 -2.02 13.33
N LEU A 43 -9.05 -0.76 13.01
CA LEU A 43 -8.77 -0.33 11.63
C LEU A 43 -7.34 -0.69 11.26
N GLY A 44 -7.18 -1.49 10.20
CA GLY A 44 -5.89 -2.05 9.77
C GLY A 44 -5.11 -1.18 8.78
N SER A 45 -5.45 0.11 8.62
CA SER A 45 -4.74 1.03 7.72
C SER A 45 -4.60 2.42 8.33
N VAL A 46 -3.69 3.26 7.80
CA VAL A 46 -3.41 4.63 8.26
C VAL A 46 -4.44 5.64 7.70
N MET A 47 -5.70 5.25 7.73
CA MET A 47 -6.85 5.98 7.18
C MET A 47 -7.99 6.07 8.18
N GLY A 48 -9.07 6.75 7.82
CA GLY A 48 -10.24 6.92 8.68
C GLY A 48 -10.15 8.15 9.58
N PRO A 49 -11.14 8.35 10.48
CA PRO A 49 -11.18 9.50 11.36
C PRO A 49 -10.06 9.47 12.41
N HIS A 50 -9.71 10.65 12.94
CA HIS A 50 -8.85 10.70 14.12
C HIS A 50 -9.50 9.90 15.29
N PRO A 51 -8.74 9.08 16.06
CA PRO A 51 -7.28 8.99 16.06
C PRO A 51 -6.69 7.82 15.25
N PHE A 52 -7.45 7.12 14.42
CA PHE A 52 -6.99 5.90 13.74
C PHE A 52 -5.70 6.09 12.94
N PRO A 53 -5.52 7.15 12.11
CA PRO A 53 -4.25 7.35 11.40
C PRO A 53 -3.04 7.43 12.34
N THR A 54 -3.20 8.14 13.47
CA THR A 54 -2.14 8.29 14.48
C THR A 54 -1.83 6.94 15.15
N ILE A 55 -2.87 6.19 15.57
CA ILE A 55 -2.69 4.87 16.21
C ILE A 55 -1.95 3.91 15.29
N VAL A 56 -2.41 3.80 14.04
CA VAL A 56 -1.80 2.89 13.06
C VAL A 56 -0.36 3.29 12.75
N ARG A 57 -0.09 4.58 12.52
CA ARG A 57 1.27 5.08 12.34
C ARG A 57 2.18 4.73 13.51
N ASP A 58 1.72 5.01 14.74
CA ASP A 58 2.55 4.84 15.95
C ASP A 58 2.90 3.37 16.20
N PHE A 59 2.02 2.43 15.82
CA PHE A 59 2.36 1.01 15.86
C PHE A 59 3.23 0.56 14.68
N GLN A 60 3.02 1.11 13.48
CA GLN A 60 3.76 0.72 12.28
C GLN A 60 5.15 1.35 12.19
N LYS A 61 5.41 2.47 12.87
CA LYS A 61 6.70 3.17 12.80
C LYS A 61 7.90 2.35 13.27
N ILE A 62 7.67 1.28 14.02
CA ILE A 62 8.69 0.29 14.39
C ILE A 62 9.47 -0.21 13.17
N ILE A 63 8.83 -0.27 12.00
CA ILE A 63 9.50 -0.64 10.74
C ILE A 63 10.65 0.33 10.45
N GLY A 64 10.41 1.62 10.52
CA GLY A 64 11.43 2.65 10.29
C GLY A 64 12.49 2.69 11.38
N GLU A 65 12.10 2.48 12.65
CA GLU A 65 13.02 2.38 13.78
C GLU A 65 14.03 1.25 13.58
N GLU A 66 13.54 0.04 13.28
CA GLU A 66 14.38 -1.15 13.03
C GLU A 66 15.24 -1.01 11.78
N ILE A 67 14.74 -0.40 10.69
CA ILE A 67 15.55 -0.12 9.49
C ILE A 67 16.73 0.78 9.85
N LYS A 68 16.52 1.85 10.62
CA LYS A 68 17.60 2.74 11.04
C LYS A 68 18.64 2.02 11.89
N GLU A 69 18.19 1.30 12.92
CA GLU A 69 19.08 0.57 13.83
C GLU A 69 19.95 -0.43 13.06
N GLN A 70 19.32 -1.28 12.25
CA GLN A 70 20.01 -2.32 11.49
C GLN A 70 20.98 -1.75 10.44
N LEU A 71 20.64 -0.63 9.79
CA LEU A 71 21.54 -0.01 8.81
C LEU A 71 22.73 0.68 9.48
N ILE A 72 22.54 1.36 10.60
CA ILE A 72 23.64 1.93 11.34
C ILE A 72 24.59 0.83 11.83
N GLU A 73 24.04 -0.31 12.30
CA GLU A 73 24.86 -1.45 12.73
C GLU A 73 25.65 -2.07 11.57
N LYS A 74 25.02 -2.27 10.41
CA LYS A 74 25.60 -3.01 9.29
C LYS A 74 26.44 -2.14 8.35
N GLU A 75 25.97 -0.93 8.06
CA GLU A 75 26.53 -0.04 7.03
C GLU A 75 27.12 1.25 7.59
N GLY A 76 26.94 1.53 8.90
CA GLY A 76 27.41 2.75 9.56
C GLY A 76 26.72 4.02 9.11
N ARG A 77 25.64 3.92 8.30
CA ARG A 77 24.94 5.08 7.73
C ARG A 77 23.48 4.81 7.42
N LEU A 78 22.70 5.87 7.22
CA LEU A 78 21.33 5.80 6.74
C LEU A 78 21.26 5.46 5.23
N PRO A 79 20.12 4.94 4.73
CA PRO A 79 19.93 4.66 3.33
C PRO A 79 19.80 5.95 2.51
N ASP A 80 20.04 5.85 1.20
CA ASP A 80 19.79 6.94 0.26
C ASP A 80 18.31 7.03 -0.11
N ALA A 81 17.61 5.88 -0.14
CA ALA A 81 16.17 5.81 -0.41
C ALA A 81 15.50 4.69 0.39
N VAL A 82 14.27 4.95 0.82
CA VAL A 82 13.32 3.93 1.33
C VAL A 82 12.10 3.89 0.42
N ILE A 83 11.69 2.68 0.01
CA ILE A 83 10.62 2.47 -0.97
C ILE A 83 9.58 1.53 -0.37
N ALA A 84 8.31 1.92 -0.45
CA ALA A 84 7.18 1.08 0.00
C ALA A 84 5.98 1.21 -0.94
N CYS A 85 5.17 0.16 -1.05
CA CYS A 85 3.89 0.23 -1.76
C CYS A 85 2.86 1.02 -0.95
N VAL A 86 1.95 1.70 -1.65
CA VAL A 86 0.95 2.58 -1.02
C VAL A 86 -0.43 2.32 -1.60
N GLY A 87 -1.31 1.76 -0.75
CA GLY A 87 -2.76 1.82 -0.91
C GLY A 87 -3.30 2.83 0.12
N GLY A 88 -3.91 2.38 1.23
CA GLY A 88 -4.18 3.26 2.38
C GLY A 88 -2.90 3.79 3.04
N GLY A 89 -1.80 3.04 2.98
CA GLY A 89 -0.44 3.50 3.27
C GLY A 89 0.14 3.13 4.63
N SER A 90 -0.39 2.11 5.33
CA SER A 90 0.09 1.77 6.68
C SER A 90 1.54 1.29 6.71
N ASN A 91 1.93 0.37 5.81
CA ASN A 91 3.31 -0.09 5.72
C ASN A 91 4.27 1.05 5.31
N ALA A 92 3.82 1.91 4.38
CA ALA A 92 4.61 3.01 3.88
C ALA A 92 4.84 4.09 4.95
N ILE A 93 3.81 4.47 5.73
CA ILE A 93 4.01 5.44 6.83
C ILE A 93 4.90 4.83 7.91
N GLY A 94 4.76 3.53 8.19
CA GLY A 94 5.65 2.82 9.10
C GLY A 94 7.10 2.87 8.67
N THR A 95 7.35 2.70 7.36
CA THR A 95 8.70 2.82 6.78
C THR A 95 9.20 4.26 6.81
N PHE A 96 8.34 5.25 6.49
CA PHE A 96 8.75 6.64 6.25
C PHE A 96 8.88 7.48 7.51
N TYR A 97 8.04 7.22 8.52
CA TYR A 97 7.83 8.15 9.63
C TYR A 97 9.12 8.55 10.33
N GLU A 98 9.96 7.59 10.68
CA GLU A 98 11.24 7.84 11.34
C GLU A 98 12.26 8.54 10.44
N PHE A 99 12.09 8.49 9.12
CA PHE A 99 12.95 9.18 8.16
C PHE A 99 12.43 10.56 7.74
N ILE A 100 11.27 11.01 8.22
CA ILE A 100 10.73 12.36 7.89
C ILE A 100 11.74 13.46 8.20
N PRO A 101 12.45 13.48 9.38
CA PRO A 101 13.45 14.48 9.68
C PRO A 101 14.72 14.35 8.83
N ASP A 102 15.05 13.16 8.33
CA ASP A 102 16.29 12.88 7.59
C ASP A 102 16.16 13.30 6.12
N LYS A 103 16.32 14.59 5.83
CA LYS A 103 16.04 15.19 4.50
C LYS A 103 16.89 14.63 3.35
N LYS A 104 18.00 13.94 3.66
CA LYS A 104 18.86 13.28 2.66
C LYS A 104 18.34 11.91 2.24
N VAL A 105 17.44 11.31 3.00
CA VAL A 105 16.81 10.04 2.67
C VAL A 105 15.59 10.31 1.80
N ALA A 106 15.58 9.77 0.60
CA ALA A 106 14.41 9.84 -0.30
C ALA A 106 13.31 8.89 0.22
N LEU A 107 12.08 9.42 0.36
CA LEU A 107 10.90 8.63 0.72
C LEU A 107 10.07 8.41 -0.54
N ILE A 108 9.86 7.16 -0.95
CA ILE A 108 9.23 6.85 -2.23
C ILE A 108 8.07 5.87 -2.04
N GLY A 109 6.86 6.36 -2.27
CA GLY A 109 5.62 5.58 -2.25
C GLY A 109 5.22 5.10 -3.65
N CYS A 110 4.94 3.81 -3.79
CA CYS A 110 4.55 3.21 -5.07
C CYS A 110 3.05 2.94 -5.09
N GLU A 111 2.30 3.71 -5.88
CA GLU A 111 0.87 3.56 -6.10
C GLU A 111 0.55 2.60 -7.25
N ALA A 112 -0.62 1.96 -7.20
CA ALA A 112 -1.08 1.08 -8.26
C ALA A 112 -1.63 1.88 -9.46
N ALA A 113 -0.90 1.85 -10.57
CA ALA A 113 -1.36 2.39 -11.85
C ALA A 113 -2.30 1.43 -12.61
N GLY A 114 -2.50 0.21 -12.15
CA GLY A 114 -3.37 -0.77 -12.80
C GLY A 114 -3.00 -0.97 -14.27
N LEU A 115 -3.91 -0.68 -15.18
CA LEU A 115 -3.68 -0.73 -16.62
C LEU A 115 -3.10 0.57 -17.21
N GLY A 116 -2.65 1.49 -16.37
CA GLY A 116 -2.09 2.78 -16.73
C GLY A 116 -2.89 3.96 -16.16
N ILE A 117 -2.19 4.99 -15.69
CA ILE A 117 -2.80 6.18 -15.05
C ILE A 117 -3.66 7.03 -15.99
N ASP A 118 -3.52 6.86 -17.29
CA ASP A 118 -4.33 7.55 -18.30
C ASP A 118 -5.56 6.74 -18.74
N THR A 119 -5.79 5.59 -18.10
CA THR A 119 -7.00 4.78 -18.22
C THR A 119 -7.90 4.97 -17.00
N PRO A 120 -9.19 4.59 -17.03
CA PRO A 120 -10.04 4.59 -15.85
C PRO A 120 -9.72 3.45 -14.87
N LYS A 121 -8.78 2.58 -15.19
CA LYS A 121 -8.42 1.37 -14.42
C LYS A 121 -7.10 1.57 -13.69
N HIS A 122 -7.09 2.42 -12.68
CA HIS A 122 -5.97 2.65 -11.76
C HIS A 122 -6.49 2.93 -10.34
N ALA A 123 -5.58 2.89 -9.34
CA ALA A 123 -5.82 3.31 -7.96
C ALA A 123 -4.76 4.34 -7.50
N ALA A 124 -4.17 5.09 -8.44
CA ALA A 124 -3.11 6.07 -8.19
C ALA A 124 -3.71 7.39 -7.66
N THR A 125 -3.95 7.44 -6.36
CA THR A 125 -4.69 8.52 -5.69
C THR A 125 -3.89 9.83 -5.58
N ILE A 126 -2.59 9.77 -5.34
CA ILE A 126 -1.74 10.98 -5.32
C ILE A 126 -1.61 11.56 -6.72
N ALA A 127 -1.41 10.69 -7.72
CA ALA A 127 -1.17 11.12 -9.10
C ALA A 127 -2.43 11.71 -9.78
N LYS A 128 -3.61 11.15 -9.49
CA LYS A 128 -4.86 11.46 -10.22
C LYS A 128 -6.03 11.91 -9.34
N GLY A 129 -5.93 11.76 -8.02
CA GLY A 129 -7.01 12.12 -7.10
C GLY A 129 -7.08 13.62 -6.79
N SER A 130 -8.14 13.99 -6.13
CA SER A 130 -8.38 15.36 -5.63
C SER A 130 -8.78 15.34 -4.15
N THR A 131 -8.69 16.50 -3.49
CA THR A 131 -9.05 16.62 -2.07
C THR A 131 -10.55 16.39 -1.85
N GLY A 132 -10.87 15.50 -0.92
CA GLY A 132 -12.25 15.17 -0.54
C GLY A 132 -12.37 14.73 0.91
N ILE A 133 -13.60 14.33 1.28
CA ILE A 133 -13.90 13.72 2.58
C ILE A 133 -14.58 12.39 2.33
N PHE A 134 -13.96 11.32 2.82
CA PHE A 134 -14.51 9.98 2.71
C PHE A 134 -14.01 9.12 3.89
N HIS A 135 -14.79 8.14 4.33
CA HIS A 135 -14.47 7.29 5.48
C HIS A 135 -14.03 8.07 6.73
N GLY A 136 -14.64 9.25 6.97
CA GLY A 136 -14.38 10.08 8.14
C GLY A 136 -13.04 10.83 8.15
N MET A 137 -12.35 10.90 7.01
CA MET A 137 -11.09 11.65 6.89
C MET A 137 -11.12 12.62 5.72
N LYS A 138 -10.37 13.71 5.83
CA LYS A 138 -10.03 14.60 4.71
C LYS A 138 -8.68 14.18 4.15
N SER A 139 -8.66 13.81 2.87
CA SER A 139 -7.46 13.35 2.19
C SER A 139 -7.58 13.53 0.66
N LEU A 140 -6.76 12.81 -0.11
CA LEU A 140 -6.89 12.70 -1.56
C LEU A 140 -7.68 11.42 -1.90
N PHE A 141 -8.56 11.54 -2.91
CA PHE A 141 -9.40 10.45 -3.38
C PHE A 141 -9.53 10.46 -4.89
N CYS A 142 -9.66 9.27 -5.48
CA CYS A 142 -10.14 9.12 -6.84
C CYS A 142 -11.64 9.42 -6.84
N GLN A 143 -12.01 10.59 -7.31
CA GLN A 143 -13.39 11.09 -7.32
C GLN A 143 -13.65 11.92 -8.58
N ASP A 144 -14.91 12.04 -8.95
CA ASP A 144 -15.35 12.88 -10.06
C ASP A 144 -15.48 14.36 -9.66
N GLU A 145 -15.90 15.19 -10.58
CA GLU A 145 -16.11 16.65 -10.40
C GLU A 145 -17.18 16.99 -9.35
N TYR A 146 -18.06 16.04 -9.02
CA TYR A 146 -19.09 16.19 -8.01
C TYR A 146 -18.68 15.63 -6.64
N GLY A 147 -17.45 15.11 -6.52
CA GLY A 147 -16.92 14.51 -5.29
C GLY A 147 -17.41 13.07 -5.05
N GLN A 148 -17.98 12.41 -6.07
CA GLN A 148 -18.35 11.00 -5.97
C GLN A 148 -17.13 10.13 -6.19
N ILE A 149 -16.93 9.16 -5.30
CA ILE A 149 -15.82 8.21 -5.40
C ILE A 149 -15.96 7.37 -6.67
N THR A 150 -14.98 7.45 -7.55
CA THR A 150 -14.93 6.68 -8.78
C THR A 150 -14.45 5.25 -8.51
N PRO A 151 -14.89 4.27 -9.32
CA PRO A 151 -14.30 2.93 -9.29
C PRO A 151 -12.81 3.00 -9.55
N VAL A 152 -12.05 2.20 -8.83
CA VAL A 152 -10.59 2.04 -9.01
C VAL A 152 -10.29 0.61 -9.40
N TYR A 153 -9.04 0.35 -9.81
CA TYR A 153 -8.62 -0.98 -10.23
C TYR A 153 -7.13 -1.19 -9.95
N SER A 154 -6.81 -2.35 -9.44
CA SER A 154 -5.48 -2.93 -9.36
C SER A 154 -5.57 -4.46 -9.34
N ILE A 155 -4.59 -5.14 -9.93
CA ILE A 155 -4.41 -6.59 -9.74
C ILE A 155 -4.17 -6.93 -8.25
N SER A 156 -3.66 -5.98 -7.50
CA SER A 156 -3.43 -6.08 -6.05
C SER A 156 -4.67 -5.65 -5.28
N ALA A 157 -5.35 -6.62 -4.64
CA ALA A 157 -6.53 -6.34 -3.82
C ALA A 157 -6.25 -5.38 -2.65
N GLY A 158 -5.03 -5.38 -2.11
CA GLY A 158 -4.64 -4.50 -1.01
C GLY A 158 -4.36 -3.05 -1.44
N LEU A 159 -4.15 -2.80 -2.73
CA LEU A 159 -3.97 -1.46 -3.30
C LEU A 159 -5.21 -0.96 -4.05
N ASP A 160 -6.23 -1.79 -4.20
CA ASP A 160 -7.51 -1.46 -4.87
C ASP A 160 -8.41 -0.64 -3.92
N TYR A 161 -7.96 0.58 -3.59
CA TYR A 161 -8.64 1.50 -2.69
C TYR A 161 -8.57 2.93 -3.26
N PRO A 162 -9.69 3.67 -3.30
CA PRO A 162 -9.79 4.98 -3.97
C PRO A 162 -9.28 6.16 -3.14
N GLY A 163 -8.48 5.94 -2.12
CA GLY A 163 -8.00 6.99 -1.22
C GLY A 163 -6.65 6.67 -0.62
N ILE A 164 -6.08 7.66 0.07
CA ILE A 164 -4.78 7.52 0.75
C ILE A 164 -4.87 8.11 2.15
N GLY A 165 -4.03 7.63 3.06
CA GLY A 165 -3.94 8.18 4.42
C GLY A 165 -3.61 9.68 4.43
N PRO A 166 -4.19 10.48 5.34
CA PRO A 166 -4.03 11.93 5.36
C PRO A 166 -2.58 12.38 5.56
N GLU A 167 -1.75 11.65 6.28
CA GLU A 167 -0.32 11.97 6.42
C GLU A 167 0.44 11.79 5.10
N HIS A 168 0.10 10.79 4.30
CA HIS A 168 0.68 10.65 2.95
C HIS A 168 0.31 11.80 2.04
N ALA A 169 -0.97 12.21 2.07
CA ALA A 169 -1.43 13.38 1.33
C ALA A 169 -0.67 14.66 1.73
N MET A 170 -0.39 14.82 3.03
CA MET A 170 0.44 15.92 3.55
C MET A 170 1.89 15.80 3.07
N LEU A 171 2.53 14.63 3.20
CA LEU A 171 3.91 14.41 2.77
C LEU A 171 4.11 14.66 1.27
N ALA A 172 3.11 14.29 0.45
CA ALA A 172 3.10 14.58 -0.98
C ALA A 172 3.00 16.10 -1.24
N LYS A 173 2.06 16.77 -0.57
CA LYS A 173 1.84 18.22 -0.72
C LYS A 173 3.07 19.04 -0.30
N GLU A 174 3.77 18.62 0.74
CA GLU A 174 4.98 19.28 1.25
C GLU A 174 6.25 18.90 0.45
N GLY A 175 6.13 17.99 -0.53
CA GLY A 175 7.27 17.49 -1.30
C GLY A 175 8.26 16.67 -0.45
N ARG A 176 7.85 16.18 0.73
CA ARG A 176 8.73 15.37 1.58
C ARG A 176 8.84 13.94 1.10
N ALA A 177 7.79 13.39 0.55
CA ALA A 177 7.78 12.07 -0.08
C ALA A 177 7.36 12.19 -1.55
N GLN A 178 8.01 11.42 -2.40
CA GLN A 178 7.66 11.24 -3.81
C GLN A 178 6.70 10.05 -3.92
N TYR A 179 5.71 10.18 -4.80
CA TYR A 179 4.82 9.06 -5.14
C TYR A 179 4.92 8.77 -6.62
N VAL A 180 5.04 7.48 -6.94
CA VAL A 180 5.23 7.00 -8.31
C VAL A 180 4.19 5.94 -8.63
N SER A 181 3.77 5.90 -9.87
CA SER A 181 2.74 4.99 -10.35
C SER A 181 3.37 3.77 -11.01
N ILE A 182 2.96 2.57 -10.61
CA ILE A 182 3.45 1.28 -11.11
C ILE A 182 2.28 0.50 -11.68
N THR A 183 2.43 0.02 -12.90
CA THR A 183 1.40 -0.78 -13.59
C THR A 183 1.35 -2.21 -13.07
N ASP A 184 0.23 -2.90 -13.32
CA ASP A 184 0.08 -4.31 -12.97
C ASP A 184 1.15 -5.18 -13.63
N GLU A 185 1.49 -4.91 -14.90
CA GLU A 185 2.54 -5.64 -15.61
C GLU A 185 3.91 -5.48 -14.95
N GLU A 186 4.28 -4.26 -14.57
CA GLU A 186 5.53 -3.99 -13.87
C GLU A 186 5.58 -4.69 -12.51
N ALA A 187 4.47 -4.66 -11.78
CA ALA A 187 4.37 -5.34 -10.47
C ALA A 187 4.48 -6.87 -10.63
N VAL A 188 3.83 -7.46 -11.63
CA VAL A 188 3.91 -8.91 -11.91
C VAL A 188 5.32 -9.30 -12.33
N ASN A 189 5.96 -8.52 -13.21
CA ASN A 189 7.36 -8.76 -13.59
C ASN A 189 8.30 -8.71 -12.38
N ALA A 190 8.11 -7.76 -11.48
CA ALA A 190 8.89 -7.62 -10.26
C ALA A 190 8.63 -8.76 -9.25
N PHE A 191 7.38 -9.21 -9.13
CA PHE A 191 7.02 -10.39 -8.35
C PHE A 191 7.82 -11.62 -8.80
N GLU A 192 7.80 -11.91 -10.10
CA GLU A 192 8.53 -13.04 -10.68
C GLU A 192 10.04 -12.87 -10.55
N TYR A 193 10.55 -11.65 -10.77
CA TYR A 193 11.99 -11.35 -10.68
C TYR A 193 12.51 -11.63 -9.27
N LEU A 194 11.91 -11.05 -8.23
CA LEU A 194 12.34 -11.25 -6.85
C LEU A 194 12.24 -12.72 -6.43
N SER A 195 11.17 -13.41 -6.87
CA SER A 195 10.99 -14.83 -6.58
C SER A 195 12.11 -15.70 -7.16
N ARG A 196 12.57 -15.38 -8.37
CA ARG A 196 13.63 -16.16 -9.06
C ARG A 196 15.03 -15.82 -8.58
N THR A 197 15.29 -14.54 -8.25
CA THR A 197 16.66 -14.11 -7.88
C THR A 197 16.96 -14.31 -6.41
N GLU A 198 15.97 -14.09 -5.52
CA GLU A 198 16.17 -14.11 -4.07
C GLU A 198 15.45 -15.28 -3.38
N GLY A 199 14.60 -16.02 -4.10
CA GLY A 199 13.76 -17.06 -3.48
C GLY A 199 12.67 -16.50 -2.58
N ILE A 200 12.39 -15.21 -2.65
CA ILE A 200 11.36 -14.51 -1.87
C ILE A 200 10.13 -14.31 -2.76
N ILE A 201 9.01 -14.92 -2.39
CA ILE A 201 7.73 -14.67 -3.05
C ILE A 201 7.04 -13.49 -2.33
N PRO A 202 7.14 -12.26 -2.86
CA PRO A 202 6.55 -11.08 -2.21
C PRO A 202 5.04 -11.06 -2.40
N ALA A 203 4.30 -10.39 -1.50
CA ALA A 203 2.92 -10.03 -1.83
C ALA A 203 2.90 -9.15 -3.09
N ILE A 204 1.86 -9.28 -3.91
CA ILE A 204 1.72 -8.49 -5.14
C ILE A 204 1.67 -6.98 -4.84
N GLU A 205 1.19 -6.60 -3.65
CA GLU A 205 1.25 -5.25 -3.13
C GLU A 205 2.71 -4.73 -3.10
N SER A 206 3.58 -5.44 -2.39
CA SER A 206 4.99 -5.04 -2.22
C SER A 206 5.82 -5.17 -3.49
N SER A 207 5.36 -5.96 -4.47
CA SER A 207 6.00 -6.04 -5.79
C SER A 207 6.01 -4.70 -6.53
N HIS A 208 5.07 -3.78 -6.23
CA HIS A 208 5.10 -2.41 -6.76
C HIS A 208 6.36 -1.66 -6.30
N ALA A 209 6.75 -1.83 -5.03
CA ALA A 209 7.98 -1.23 -4.51
C ALA A 209 9.24 -1.83 -5.16
N VAL A 210 9.26 -3.15 -5.36
CA VAL A 210 10.34 -3.85 -6.09
C VAL A 210 10.43 -3.36 -7.53
N ALA A 211 9.29 -3.21 -8.22
CA ALA A 211 9.25 -2.72 -9.61
C ALA A 211 9.89 -1.34 -9.74
N TYR A 212 9.62 -0.44 -8.80
CA TYR A 212 10.26 0.87 -8.82
C TYR A 212 11.75 0.79 -8.49
N ALA A 213 12.15 -0.04 -7.54
CA ALA A 213 13.56 -0.24 -7.23
C ALA A 213 14.35 -0.76 -8.43
N MET A 214 13.77 -1.65 -9.25
CA MET A 214 14.38 -2.12 -10.50
C MET A 214 14.59 -0.99 -11.53
N LYS A 215 13.76 0.05 -11.50
CA LYS A 215 13.94 1.25 -12.35
C LYS A 215 14.94 2.23 -11.76
N LEU A 216 14.93 2.40 -10.44
CA LEU A 216 15.75 3.39 -9.75
C LEU A 216 17.21 2.96 -9.61
N ALA A 217 17.47 1.72 -9.21
CA ALA A 217 18.81 1.23 -8.89
C ALA A 217 19.82 1.41 -10.04
N PRO A 218 19.49 1.16 -11.33
CA PRO A 218 20.42 1.40 -12.44
C PRO A 218 20.81 2.87 -12.65
N THR A 219 20.06 3.80 -12.06
CA THR A 219 20.32 5.25 -12.18
C THR A 219 21.14 5.81 -11.03
N MET A 220 21.42 4.99 -10.01
CA MET A 220 22.15 5.38 -8.81
C MET A 220 23.61 4.88 -8.87
N ASP A 221 24.48 5.57 -8.14
CA ASP A 221 25.86 5.11 -7.96
C ASP A 221 25.89 3.79 -7.15
N LYS A 222 26.93 2.98 -7.36
CA LYS A 222 27.03 1.64 -6.78
C LYS A 222 27.16 1.61 -5.26
N ASP A 223 27.55 2.72 -4.64
CA ASP A 223 27.66 2.88 -3.19
C ASP A 223 26.35 3.27 -2.51
N LYS A 224 25.29 3.48 -3.29
CA LYS A 224 23.98 3.87 -2.78
C LYS A 224 23.21 2.70 -2.18
N ILE A 225 22.48 2.99 -1.11
CA ILE A 225 21.66 2.02 -0.39
C ILE A 225 20.18 2.32 -0.62
N ILE A 226 19.47 1.34 -1.15
CA ILE A 226 18.01 1.34 -1.30
C ILE A 226 17.43 0.31 -0.33
N VAL A 227 16.50 0.73 0.50
CA VAL A 227 15.69 -0.17 1.32
C VAL A 227 14.30 -0.31 0.72
N ILE A 228 13.85 -1.55 0.53
CA ILE A 228 12.53 -1.87 0.01
C ILE A 228 11.74 -2.60 1.09
N THR A 229 10.56 -2.09 1.44
CA THR A 229 9.67 -2.75 2.39
C THR A 229 8.87 -3.85 1.70
N ILE A 230 9.23 -5.12 1.97
CA ILE A 230 8.47 -6.29 1.53
C ILE A 230 7.44 -6.61 2.62
N SER A 231 6.31 -5.94 2.55
CA SER A 231 5.30 -5.87 3.61
C SER A 231 4.37 -7.07 3.71
N GLY A 232 4.48 -8.06 2.82
CA GLY A 232 3.63 -9.23 2.86
C GLY A 232 4.15 -10.41 2.05
N ARG A 233 3.61 -11.59 2.35
CA ARG A 233 3.91 -12.85 1.65
C ARG A 233 3.06 -13.01 0.40
N GLY A 234 3.59 -13.62 -0.65
CA GLY A 234 2.94 -13.75 -1.97
C GLY A 234 2.43 -15.14 -2.31
N ASP A 235 2.58 -16.14 -1.44
CA ASP A 235 2.03 -17.48 -1.67
C ASP A 235 0.51 -17.46 -1.92
N LYS A 236 -0.20 -16.54 -1.31
CA LYS A 236 -1.64 -16.26 -1.55
C LYS A 236 -1.93 -15.72 -2.95
N ASP A 237 -0.95 -15.12 -3.62
CA ASP A 237 -1.11 -14.39 -4.88
C ASP A 237 -0.71 -15.21 -6.11
N VAL A 238 -0.04 -16.35 -5.93
CA VAL A 238 0.46 -17.20 -7.03
C VAL A 238 -0.64 -17.55 -8.03
N ALA A 239 -1.83 -17.92 -7.56
CA ALA A 239 -2.95 -18.21 -8.43
C ALA A 239 -3.46 -16.99 -9.22
N ALA A 240 -3.37 -15.78 -8.66
CA ALA A 240 -3.72 -14.54 -9.36
C ALA A 240 -2.68 -14.21 -10.43
N ILE A 241 -1.39 -14.39 -10.13
CA ILE A 241 -0.30 -14.21 -11.10
C ILE A 241 -0.42 -15.21 -12.25
N ALA A 242 -0.67 -16.50 -11.97
CA ALA A 242 -0.88 -17.53 -12.99
C ALA A 242 -2.01 -17.14 -13.94
N ARG A 243 -3.18 -16.74 -13.39
CA ARG A 243 -4.31 -16.26 -14.22
C ARG A 243 -3.94 -15.03 -15.06
N TYR A 244 -3.19 -14.09 -14.48
CA TYR A 244 -2.74 -12.90 -15.22
C TYR A 244 -1.84 -13.29 -16.40
N ARG A 245 -0.98 -14.29 -16.23
CA ARG A 245 -0.09 -14.82 -17.28
C ARG A 245 -0.80 -15.79 -18.24
N GLY A 246 -2.05 -16.17 -17.99
CA GLY A 246 -2.78 -17.17 -18.79
C GLY A 246 -2.21 -18.59 -18.60
N VAL A 247 -1.61 -18.87 -17.44
CA VAL A 247 -1.05 -20.18 -17.08
C VAL A 247 -2.03 -20.91 -16.18
N ASP A 248 -2.36 -22.17 -16.53
CA ASP A 248 -3.09 -23.05 -15.63
C ASP A 248 -2.16 -23.63 -14.56
N ILE A 249 -2.52 -23.48 -13.29
CA ILE A 249 -1.72 -23.98 -12.16
C ILE A 249 -2.09 -25.42 -11.77
N TYR A 250 -3.05 -26.02 -12.47
CA TYR A 250 -3.55 -27.38 -12.20
C TYR A 250 -3.12 -28.40 -13.25
N GLU A 251 -2.28 -28.01 -14.21
CA GLU A 251 -1.64 -28.91 -15.17
C GLU A 251 -0.25 -29.37 -14.71
#